data_0f7fd9bfe83fef998f499340d9df5b7d
#
_entry.id   0f7fd9bfe83fef998f499340d9df5b7d
#
_cell.length_a   1.000
_cell.length_b   1.000
_cell.length_c   1.000
_cell.angle_alpha   90.00
_cell.angle_beta   90.00
_cell.angle_gamma   90.00
#
_symmetry.space_group_name_H-M   'P 1'
#
loop_
_entity.id
_entity.type
_entity.pdbx_description
1 polymer ?
#
loop_
_entity_poly.entity_id
_entity_poly.type
_entity_poly.pdbx_seq_one_letter_code
_entity_poly.pdbx_strand_id
1 'polypeptide(L)'
;KNTIYPCPGEIGGAMVIKTSDEPLKDSFQGFGVAITGSSCYELNTMPKQQRADFLNDIYGKNGLNLSVGRLTVGSSDYSAELYSYDDVENDTELKHFSIERDMNYVLPMIKEIVGLKPGITLFASPWSPPGWMKTGGSMCGGYMREKYIECYARYIVKFINEYEKRGIKITAITPQNEPETAQNGRMPSCIWHPDIEAKYVTELNKQLKESKLDTKIWMYDHNFSGWKRVLWCFREYPELIEACGVAAFHYYEGCASMLKKLKEEYPDINLHFTEGGPRLLDNYGTDWCKWGIMMSKALNNGCQTFTGWNLLLDENGGPNIGPFFCGGLATLNSQTGELTYSGQYHTFRHFSHFIQKGARIYPSDIEFCESSMFEFPGHDINVECCAAENPDSSFVLEITNPNSSKAQLQYYKNNQWWYIEALPDSVSTIIFE
;
A
#
# COMPACT_ATOMS: atom_id res chain seq x y z
N LYS A 1 19.26 15.08 -17.34
CA LYS A 1 17.89 15.54 -17.65
C LYS A 1 17.40 14.76 -18.87
N ASN A 2 16.17 14.26 -18.81
CA ASN A 2 15.50 13.70 -19.98
C ASN A 2 15.29 14.80 -21.04
N THR A 3 15.30 14.38 -22.30
CA THR A 3 15.03 15.30 -23.41
C THR A 3 13.56 15.21 -23.79
N ILE A 4 12.86 16.34 -23.81
CA ILE A 4 11.50 16.46 -24.31
C ILE A 4 11.44 17.66 -25.26
N TYR A 5 10.85 17.47 -26.42
CA TYR A 5 10.62 18.56 -27.37
C TYR A 5 9.43 18.28 -28.30
N PRO A 6 8.75 19.31 -28.80
CA PRO A 6 7.68 19.13 -29.77
C PRO A 6 8.23 18.59 -31.08
N CYS A 7 7.48 17.68 -31.71
CA CYS A 7 7.82 17.12 -33.03
C CYS A 7 6.60 17.23 -33.98
N PRO A 8 6.83 17.25 -35.31
CA PRO A 8 5.77 17.56 -36.28
C PRO A 8 4.80 16.39 -36.53
N GLY A 9 5.07 15.21 -36.00
CA GLY A 9 4.27 14.01 -36.20
C GLY A 9 4.92 12.79 -35.60
N GLU A 10 4.37 11.62 -35.87
CA GLU A 10 4.96 10.36 -35.45
C GLU A 10 6.34 10.13 -36.05
N ILE A 11 7.26 9.65 -35.23
CA ILE A 11 8.63 9.34 -35.62
C ILE A 11 8.73 7.81 -35.68
N GLY A 12 9.08 7.28 -36.84
CA GLY A 12 9.28 5.83 -37.02
C GLY A 12 10.33 5.28 -36.07
N GLY A 13 10.03 4.15 -35.45
CA GLY A 13 10.90 3.49 -34.47
C GLY A 13 10.83 3.97 -33.03
N ALA A 14 10.09 5.05 -32.74
CA ALA A 14 9.78 5.44 -31.38
C ALA A 14 8.53 4.73 -30.85
N MET A 15 8.53 4.38 -29.57
CA MET A 15 7.35 3.81 -28.91
C MET A 15 6.31 4.91 -28.67
N VAL A 16 5.02 4.58 -28.80
CA VAL A 16 3.93 5.56 -28.61
C VAL A 16 3.25 5.33 -27.28
N ILE A 17 3.24 6.35 -26.44
CA ILE A 17 2.46 6.37 -25.21
C ILE A 17 1.01 6.65 -25.56
N LYS A 18 0.13 5.75 -25.17
CA LYS A 18 -1.32 5.89 -25.28
C LYS A 18 -1.93 6.09 -23.91
N THR A 19 -2.81 7.04 -23.78
CA THR A 19 -3.67 7.22 -22.60
C THR A 19 -5.11 7.02 -23.01
N SER A 20 -5.93 6.49 -22.10
CA SER A 20 -7.38 6.43 -22.33
C SER A 20 -7.96 7.84 -22.52
N ASP A 21 -9.04 7.94 -23.28
CA ASP A 21 -9.75 9.22 -23.48
C ASP A 21 -10.44 9.69 -22.18
N GLU A 22 -10.89 8.73 -21.37
CA GLU A 22 -11.56 8.99 -20.10
C GLU A 22 -10.74 8.45 -18.92
N PRO A 23 -10.76 9.14 -17.78
CA PRO A 23 -10.11 8.66 -16.58
C PRO A 23 -10.88 7.49 -15.96
N LEU A 24 -10.24 6.79 -15.04
CA LEU A 24 -10.93 5.84 -14.16
C LEU A 24 -12.05 6.56 -13.38
N LYS A 25 -13.12 5.82 -13.08
CA LYS A 25 -14.31 6.34 -12.39
C LYS A 25 -13.99 7.00 -11.07
N ASP A 26 -13.10 6.35 -10.31
CA ASP A 26 -12.79 6.75 -8.95
C ASP A 26 -11.46 7.52 -8.91
N SER A 27 -11.44 8.62 -8.15
CA SER A 27 -10.22 9.40 -7.97
C SER A 27 -9.20 8.67 -7.08
N PHE A 28 -7.94 8.94 -7.34
CA PHE A 28 -6.83 8.41 -6.57
C PHE A 28 -6.81 9.00 -5.15
N GLN A 29 -6.72 8.15 -4.13
CA GLN A 29 -6.79 8.57 -2.73
C GLN A 29 -5.42 8.87 -2.12
N GLY A 30 -4.34 8.45 -2.77
CA GLY A 30 -3.00 8.86 -2.40
C GLY A 30 -2.00 7.72 -2.24
N PHE A 31 -0.76 8.13 -2.09
CA PHE A 31 0.37 7.27 -1.74
C PHE A 31 0.60 7.25 -0.24
N GLY A 32 1.14 6.14 0.24
CA GLY A 32 1.40 5.96 1.65
C GLY A 32 2.47 4.95 1.98
N VAL A 33 2.64 4.75 3.28
CA VAL A 33 3.60 3.78 3.83
C VAL A 33 3.08 3.23 5.16
N ALA A 34 3.51 2.02 5.52
CA ALA A 34 3.12 1.42 6.79
C ALA A 34 3.91 2.04 7.96
N ILE A 35 3.17 2.53 8.93
CA ILE A 35 3.65 3.08 10.19
C ILE A 35 3.61 1.93 11.21
N THR A 36 4.55 0.99 11.07
CA THR A 36 4.63 -0.22 11.89
C THR A 36 5.12 0.07 13.30
N GLY A 37 4.96 -0.88 14.22
CA GLY A 37 5.52 -0.78 15.56
C GLY A 37 7.03 -0.55 15.54
N SER A 38 7.75 -1.22 14.63
CA SER A 38 9.19 -1.02 14.44
C SER A 38 9.52 0.37 13.91
N SER A 39 8.77 0.87 12.93
CA SER A 39 8.96 2.24 12.45
C SER A 39 8.74 3.27 13.54
N CYS A 40 7.71 3.08 14.37
CA CYS A 40 7.46 3.95 15.52
C CYS A 40 8.57 3.85 16.57
N TYR A 41 9.10 2.64 16.81
CA TYR A 41 10.21 2.43 17.71
C TYR A 41 11.45 3.21 17.26
N GLU A 42 11.86 3.05 15.99
CA GLU A 42 13.00 3.76 15.41
C GLU A 42 12.80 5.30 15.41
N LEU A 43 11.63 5.78 15.02
CA LEU A 43 11.30 7.21 15.10
C LEU A 43 11.44 7.76 16.53
N ASN A 44 11.04 6.97 17.53
CA ASN A 44 11.12 7.39 18.93
C ASN A 44 12.56 7.46 19.45
N THR A 45 13.50 6.71 18.87
CA THR A 45 14.94 6.78 19.22
C THR A 45 15.63 8.00 18.61
N MET A 46 15.10 8.56 17.52
CA MET A 46 15.72 9.68 16.82
C MET A 46 15.72 10.96 17.69
N PRO A 47 16.78 11.78 17.58
CA PRO A 47 16.77 13.15 18.09
C PRO A 47 15.57 13.92 17.53
N LYS A 48 14.88 14.72 18.35
CA LYS A 48 13.64 15.40 17.97
C LYS A 48 13.74 16.20 16.66
N GLN A 49 14.84 16.93 16.45
CA GLN A 49 15.01 17.72 15.24
C GLN A 49 15.15 16.82 14.01
N GLN A 50 16.01 15.80 14.09
CA GLN A 50 16.18 14.85 12.98
C GLN A 50 14.88 14.14 12.62
N ARG A 51 14.11 13.71 13.64
CA ARG A 51 12.79 13.12 13.45
C ARG A 51 11.82 14.09 12.77
N ALA A 52 11.78 15.33 13.23
CA ALA A 52 10.90 16.35 12.63
C ALA A 52 11.27 16.62 11.17
N ASP A 53 12.56 16.72 10.86
CA ASP A 53 13.06 16.92 9.49
C ASP A 53 12.71 15.70 8.60
N PHE A 54 12.93 14.48 9.10
CA PHE A 54 12.57 13.25 8.41
C PHE A 54 11.06 13.16 8.15
N LEU A 55 10.23 13.35 9.18
CA LEU A 55 8.76 13.29 9.01
C LEU A 55 8.24 14.38 8.07
N ASN A 56 8.86 15.56 8.08
CA ASN A 56 8.52 16.61 7.13
C ASN A 56 8.94 16.27 5.69
N ASP A 57 10.05 15.55 5.50
CA ASP A 57 10.45 15.02 4.19
C ASP A 57 9.46 13.95 3.68
N ILE A 58 8.89 13.13 4.56
CA ILE A 58 7.92 12.10 4.18
C ILE A 58 6.50 12.67 3.94
N TYR A 59 5.99 13.50 4.85
CA TYR A 59 4.59 13.92 4.86
C TYR A 59 4.38 15.38 4.45
N GLY A 60 5.44 16.19 4.45
CA GLY A 60 5.39 17.60 4.10
C GLY A 60 5.16 17.83 2.60
N LYS A 61 4.53 18.97 2.27
CA LYS A 61 4.18 19.33 0.88
C LYS A 61 5.37 19.36 -0.08
N ASN A 62 6.56 19.73 0.42
CA ASN A 62 7.79 19.84 -0.39
C ASN A 62 8.61 18.53 -0.39
N GLY A 63 8.22 17.54 0.39
CA GLY A 63 8.81 16.21 0.43
C GLY A 63 8.06 15.22 -0.44
N LEU A 64 7.92 13.97 0.04
CA LEU A 64 7.13 12.95 -0.65
C LEU A 64 5.63 13.26 -0.64
N ASN A 65 5.16 14.08 0.30
CA ASN A 65 3.75 14.46 0.44
C ASN A 65 2.80 13.27 0.63
N LEU A 66 3.25 12.18 1.28
CA LEU A 66 2.42 11.01 1.50
C LEU A 66 1.13 11.38 2.26
N SER A 67 0.03 10.76 1.87
CA SER A 67 -1.31 11.09 2.37
C SER A 67 -2.09 9.87 2.89
N VAL A 68 -1.46 8.69 2.88
CA VAL A 68 -2.00 7.44 3.39
C VAL A 68 -1.03 6.84 4.40
N GLY A 69 -1.55 6.22 5.45
CA GLY A 69 -0.76 5.47 6.42
C GLY A 69 -1.43 4.14 6.77
N ARG A 70 -0.66 3.06 6.81
CA ARG A 70 -1.11 1.77 7.27
C ARG A 70 -0.64 1.52 8.70
N LEU A 71 -1.55 1.18 9.58
CA LEU A 71 -1.28 0.86 10.98
C LEU A 71 -1.41 -0.64 11.22
N THR A 72 -0.77 -1.14 12.27
CA THR A 72 -0.95 -2.50 12.75
C THR A 72 -1.93 -2.51 13.93
N VAL A 73 -2.75 -3.55 14.03
CA VAL A 73 -3.62 -3.79 15.19
C VAL A 73 -2.91 -4.77 16.12
N GLY A 74 -2.27 -4.24 17.16
CA GLY A 74 -1.30 -4.98 17.96
C GLY A 74 0.01 -5.19 17.20
N SER A 75 0.75 -6.24 17.54
CA SER A 75 2.03 -6.54 16.88
C SER A 75 1.86 -7.14 15.51
N SER A 76 2.79 -6.78 14.62
CA SER A 76 3.11 -7.47 13.37
C SER A 76 4.45 -8.19 13.50
N ASP A 77 4.97 -8.73 12.39
CA ASP A 77 6.37 -9.19 12.31
C ASP A 77 7.37 -8.04 12.55
N TYR A 78 7.00 -6.80 12.13
CA TYR A 78 7.78 -5.59 12.39
C TYR A 78 7.29 -4.87 13.64
N SER A 79 7.60 -5.48 14.77
CA SER A 79 7.34 -4.99 16.12
C SER A 79 8.51 -5.34 17.02
N ALA A 80 8.75 -4.55 18.08
CA ALA A 80 9.79 -4.84 19.04
C ALA A 80 9.43 -6.03 19.94
N GLU A 81 8.16 -6.32 20.11
CA GLU A 81 7.63 -7.43 20.92
C GLU A 81 6.34 -8.00 20.33
N LEU A 82 6.01 -9.23 20.76
CA LEU A 82 4.77 -9.91 20.42
C LEU A 82 3.68 -9.57 21.44
N TYR A 83 2.56 -9.01 21.00
CA TYR A 83 1.40 -8.72 21.86
C TYR A 83 0.11 -8.56 21.08
N SER A 84 -1.00 -8.86 21.74
CA SER A 84 -2.32 -8.37 21.36
C SER A 84 -2.84 -7.37 22.41
N TYR A 85 -4.02 -6.80 22.17
CA TYR A 85 -4.63 -5.91 23.17
C TYR A 85 -5.43 -6.67 24.24
N ASP A 86 -5.52 -8.00 24.13
CA ASP A 86 -6.15 -8.85 25.14
C ASP A 86 -5.53 -10.27 25.12
N ASP A 87 -4.47 -10.43 25.90
CA ASP A 87 -3.74 -11.69 26.01
C ASP A 87 -4.28 -12.59 27.15
N VAL A 88 -5.40 -12.19 27.80
CA VAL A 88 -6.02 -12.98 28.87
C VAL A 88 -6.88 -14.07 28.25
N GLU A 89 -6.56 -15.32 28.55
CA GLU A 89 -7.20 -16.49 27.97
C GLU A 89 -8.71 -16.53 28.23
N ASN A 90 -9.49 -16.71 27.18
CA ASN A 90 -10.96 -16.81 27.22
C ASN A 90 -11.70 -15.56 27.75
N ASP A 91 -11.09 -14.37 27.69
CA ASP A 91 -11.78 -13.11 28.02
C ASP A 91 -12.77 -12.68 26.93
N THR A 92 -13.83 -13.45 26.75
CA THR A 92 -14.86 -13.18 25.72
C THR A 92 -15.62 -11.86 25.94
N GLU A 93 -15.58 -11.29 27.13
CA GLU A 93 -16.15 -9.97 27.46
C GLU A 93 -15.16 -8.82 27.19
N LEU A 94 -13.91 -9.14 26.85
CA LEU A 94 -12.82 -8.17 26.60
C LEU A 94 -12.64 -7.18 27.77
N LYS A 95 -12.70 -7.68 28.99
CA LYS A 95 -12.51 -6.87 30.23
C LYS A 95 -11.07 -6.42 30.41
N HIS A 96 -10.12 -7.18 29.87
CA HIS A 96 -8.70 -6.93 29.95
C HIS A 96 -8.13 -6.26 28.68
N PHE A 97 -9.02 -5.92 27.72
CA PHE A 97 -8.62 -5.21 26.52
C PHE A 97 -7.95 -3.87 26.85
N SER A 98 -6.72 -3.68 26.38
CA SER A 98 -5.95 -2.46 26.61
C SER A 98 -4.99 -2.16 25.46
N ILE A 99 -4.95 -0.91 25.01
CA ILE A 99 -3.96 -0.41 24.04
C ILE A 99 -2.78 0.27 24.74
N GLU A 100 -2.57 0.00 26.04
CA GLU A 100 -1.54 0.69 26.84
C GLU A 100 -0.12 0.51 26.28
N ARG A 101 0.17 -0.63 25.67
CA ARG A 101 1.47 -0.89 25.03
C ARG A 101 1.78 0.09 23.91
N ASP A 102 0.76 0.50 23.15
CA ASP A 102 0.92 1.47 22.07
C ASP A 102 1.23 2.88 22.57
N MET A 103 0.93 3.16 23.85
CA MET A 103 1.22 4.47 24.46
C MET A 103 2.73 4.75 24.60
N ASN A 104 3.58 3.71 24.57
CA ASN A 104 5.01 3.87 24.78
C ASN A 104 5.68 4.64 23.63
N TYR A 105 5.40 4.27 22.38
CA TYR A 105 5.97 4.90 21.18
C TYR A 105 5.04 4.89 19.97
N VAL A 106 4.15 3.92 19.82
CA VAL A 106 3.30 3.80 18.63
C VAL A 106 2.38 5.01 18.50
N LEU A 107 1.51 5.24 19.50
CA LEU A 107 0.56 6.36 19.50
C LEU A 107 1.23 7.74 19.48
N PRO A 108 2.31 8.00 20.24
CA PRO A 108 3.04 9.26 20.14
C PRO A 108 3.53 9.57 18.71
N MET A 109 4.11 8.59 18.01
CA MET A 109 4.63 8.80 16.65
C MET A 109 3.50 8.99 15.63
N ILE A 110 2.42 8.21 15.74
CA ILE A 110 1.24 8.41 14.88
C ILE A 110 0.64 9.81 15.09
N LYS A 111 0.59 10.32 16.33
CA LYS A 111 0.11 11.67 16.59
C LYS A 111 0.99 12.76 15.99
N GLU A 112 2.32 12.59 16.03
CA GLU A 112 3.22 13.52 15.33
C GLU A 112 2.92 13.56 13.82
N ILE A 113 2.74 12.39 13.20
CA ILE A 113 2.41 12.27 11.77
C ILE A 113 1.06 12.92 11.45
N VAL A 114 0.01 12.63 12.24
CA VAL A 114 -1.32 13.23 12.05
C VAL A 114 -1.28 14.74 12.24
N GLY A 115 -0.46 15.23 13.15
CA GLY A 115 -0.24 16.67 13.36
C GLY A 115 0.43 17.35 12.16
N LEU A 116 1.38 16.69 11.52
CA LEU A 116 2.06 17.19 10.30
C LEU A 116 1.17 17.10 9.06
N LYS A 117 0.37 16.04 8.97
CA LYS A 117 -0.50 15.77 7.82
C LYS A 117 -1.97 15.66 8.26
N PRO A 118 -2.63 16.78 8.61
CA PRO A 118 -4.06 16.77 8.88
C PRO A 118 -4.84 16.23 7.67
N GLY A 119 -5.74 15.28 7.92
CA GLY A 119 -6.51 14.62 6.86
C GLY A 119 -5.78 13.46 6.16
N ILE A 120 -4.68 12.96 6.72
CA ILE A 120 -4.09 11.69 6.30
C ILE A 120 -5.14 10.57 6.41
N THR A 121 -5.21 9.73 5.38
CA THR A 121 -6.07 8.55 5.37
C THR A 121 -5.35 7.42 6.11
N LEU A 122 -5.83 7.03 7.27
CA LEU A 122 -5.26 5.92 8.04
C LEU A 122 -6.14 4.69 7.92
N PHE A 123 -5.56 3.59 7.49
CA PHE A 123 -6.17 2.27 7.59
C PHE A 123 -5.34 1.35 8.47
N ALA A 124 -5.96 0.32 9.02
CA ALA A 124 -5.28 -0.59 9.91
C ALA A 124 -5.48 -2.05 9.49
N SER A 125 -4.49 -2.89 9.79
CA SER A 125 -4.52 -4.32 9.48
C SER A 125 -4.07 -5.13 10.71
N PRO A 126 -4.83 -6.16 11.14
CA PRO A 126 -4.38 -7.11 12.15
C PRO A 126 -3.54 -8.23 11.51
N TRP A 127 -2.40 -8.57 12.13
CA TRP A 127 -1.61 -9.75 11.75
C TRP A 127 -2.14 -11.03 12.37
N SER A 128 -2.71 -10.91 13.56
CA SER A 128 -3.32 -12.04 14.27
C SER A 128 -4.38 -11.57 15.26
N PRO A 129 -5.47 -12.28 15.39
CA PRO A 129 -6.27 -12.22 16.62
C PRO A 129 -5.45 -12.61 17.85
N PRO A 130 -5.91 -12.28 19.08
CA PRO A 130 -5.35 -12.85 20.30
C PRO A 130 -5.20 -14.36 20.21
N GLY A 131 -4.09 -14.92 20.71
CA GLY A 131 -3.78 -16.34 20.55
C GLY A 131 -4.89 -17.30 21.00
N TRP A 132 -5.59 -16.96 22.08
CA TRP A 132 -6.67 -17.78 22.62
C TRP A 132 -7.91 -17.87 21.70
N MET A 133 -8.08 -16.98 20.74
CA MET A 133 -9.15 -17.05 19.74
C MET A 133 -8.82 -18.02 18.59
N LYS A 134 -7.61 -18.56 18.53
CA LYS A 134 -7.09 -19.35 17.41
C LYS A 134 -6.84 -20.81 17.79
N THR A 135 -6.67 -21.65 16.76
CA THR A 135 -6.11 -23.00 16.96
C THR A 135 -4.66 -22.87 17.44
N GLY A 136 -4.27 -23.72 18.37
CA GLY A 136 -2.92 -23.72 18.92
C GLY A 136 -2.64 -22.69 20.02
N GLY A 137 -3.56 -21.76 20.32
CA GLY A 137 -3.41 -20.81 21.43
C GLY A 137 -2.26 -19.79 21.27
N SER A 138 -1.80 -19.52 20.04
CA SER A 138 -0.68 -18.62 19.75
C SER A 138 -1.06 -17.58 18.72
N MET A 139 -0.49 -16.39 18.80
CA MET A 139 -0.60 -15.37 17.74
C MET A 139 0.15 -15.81 16.47
N CYS A 140 1.17 -16.65 16.58
CA CYS A 140 1.97 -17.11 15.45
C CYS A 140 1.33 -18.34 14.79
N GLY A 141 0.85 -18.17 13.54
CA GLY A 141 0.19 -19.23 12.77
C GLY A 141 -1.18 -19.63 13.29
N GLY A 142 -1.68 -20.78 12.81
CA GLY A 142 -2.99 -21.33 13.18
C GLY A 142 -4.16 -20.69 12.43
N TYR A 143 -5.36 -21.13 12.79
CA TYR A 143 -6.63 -20.77 12.16
C TYR A 143 -7.52 -20.00 13.14
N MET A 144 -8.27 -19.02 12.64
CA MET A 144 -9.35 -18.40 13.41
C MET A 144 -10.43 -19.44 13.77
N ARG A 145 -10.89 -19.41 15.01
CA ARG A 145 -12.00 -20.24 15.48
C ARG A 145 -13.34 -19.52 15.31
N GLU A 146 -14.26 -20.10 14.54
CA GLU A 146 -15.56 -19.51 14.21
C GLU A 146 -16.32 -18.99 15.45
N LYS A 147 -16.28 -19.72 16.57
CA LYS A 147 -16.96 -19.34 17.82
C LYS A 147 -16.55 -17.98 18.40
N TYR A 148 -15.44 -17.42 17.96
CA TYR A 148 -14.93 -16.13 18.44
C TYR A 148 -15.11 -14.98 17.46
N ILE A 149 -15.76 -15.20 16.31
CA ILE A 149 -15.98 -14.15 15.28
C ILE A 149 -16.63 -12.90 15.88
N GLU A 150 -17.72 -13.06 16.62
CA GLU A 150 -18.44 -11.95 17.26
C GLU A 150 -17.55 -11.21 18.29
N CYS A 151 -16.82 -11.97 19.11
CA CYS A 151 -15.89 -11.41 20.09
C CYS A 151 -14.75 -10.64 19.40
N TYR A 152 -14.23 -11.19 18.31
CA TYR A 152 -13.15 -10.52 17.57
C TYR A 152 -13.63 -9.26 16.85
N ALA A 153 -14.85 -9.24 16.33
CA ALA A 153 -15.44 -8.02 15.80
C ALA A 153 -15.55 -6.93 16.89
N ARG A 154 -15.99 -7.28 18.13
CA ARG A 154 -15.96 -6.32 19.27
C ARG A 154 -14.56 -5.85 19.63
N TYR A 155 -13.55 -6.72 19.53
CA TYR A 155 -12.16 -6.39 19.77
C TYR A 155 -11.68 -5.30 18.78
N ILE A 156 -11.98 -5.44 17.49
CA ILE A 156 -11.64 -4.44 16.48
C ILE A 156 -12.41 -3.13 16.69
N VAL A 157 -13.69 -3.19 17.02
CA VAL A 157 -14.48 -1.99 17.36
C VAL A 157 -13.90 -1.26 18.58
N LYS A 158 -13.46 -2.00 19.61
CA LYS A 158 -12.75 -1.39 20.76
C LYS A 158 -11.46 -0.71 20.36
N PHE A 159 -10.64 -1.34 19.51
CA PHE A 159 -9.42 -0.74 18.98
C PHE A 159 -9.70 0.59 18.28
N ILE A 160 -10.65 0.60 17.33
CA ILE A 160 -11.03 1.82 16.60
C ILE A 160 -11.47 2.92 17.57
N ASN A 161 -12.36 2.61 18.50
CA ASN A 161 -12.86 3.57 19.49
C ASN A 161 -11.74 4.13 20.37
N GLU A 162 -10.78 3.30 20.81
CA GLU A 162 -9.66 3.75 21.64
C GLU A 162 -8.70 4.69 20.88
N TYR A 163 -8.49 4.45 19.58
CA TYR A 163 -7.71 5.34 18.72
C TYR A 163 -8.46 6.66 18.45
N GLU A 164 -9.77 6.60 18.12
CA GLU A 164 -10.59 7.80 17.90
C GLU A 164 -10.68 8.71 19.14
N LYS A 165 -10.83 8.13 20.33
CA LYS A 165 -10.77 8.88 21.61
C LYS A 165 -9.48 9.66 21.78
N ARG A 166 -8.40 9.23 21.10
CA ARG A 166 -7.08 9.87 21.15
C ARG A 166 -6.81 10.79 19.95
N GLY A 167 -7.83 11.03 19.12
CA GLY A 167 -7.77 11.92 17.97
C GLY A 167 -7.17 11.26 16.71
N ILE A 168 -7.10 9.93 16.67
CA ILE A 168 -6.62 9.16 15.51
C ILE A 168 -7.80 8.45 14.87
N LYS A 169 -8.27 8.98 13.74
CA LYS A 169 -9.39 8.39 12.98
C LYS A 169 -8.89 7.23 12.13
N ILE A 170 -9.48 6.04 12.31
CA ILE A 170 -9.26 4.88 11.46
C ILE A 170 -10.28 4.87 10.32
N THR A 171 -9.84 5.24 9.12
CA THR A 171 -10.70 5.37 7.95
C THR A 171 -11.14 4.01 7.39
N ALA A 172 -10.27 3.01 7.47
CA ALA A 172 -10.55 1.66 7.03
C ALA A 172 -9.83 0.62 7.90
N ILE A 173 -10.35 -0.61 7.84
CA ILE A 173 -9.78 -1.79 8.47
C ILE A 173 -9.75 -2.95 7.49
N THR A 174 -8.65 -3.71 7.42
CA THR A 174 -8.67 -4.99 6.73
C THR A 174 -9.03 -6.11 7.69
N PRO A 175 -9.71 -7.17 7.25
CA PRO A 175 -10.10 -8.27 8.14
C PRO A 175 -8.91 -8.98 8.77
N GLN A 176 -7.86 -9.17 7.98
CA GLN A 176 -6.64 -9.89 8.33
C GLN A 176 -5.54 -9.55 7.33
N ASN A 177 -4.32 -9.28 7.80
CA ASN A 177 -3.15 -9.28 6.94
C ASN A 177 -2.85 -10.71 6.49
N GLU A 178 -2.78 -10.90 5.16
CA GLU A 178 -2.40 -12.17 4.52
C GLU A 178 -3.15 -13.42 5.01
N PRO A 179 -4.48 -13.49 4.81
CA PRO A 179 -5.34 -14.53 5.40
C PRO A 179 -5.07 -15.95 4.88
N GLU A 180 -4.23 -16.15 3.88
CA GLU A 180 -3.95 -17.44 3.24
C GLU A 180 -2.67 -18.11 3.75
N THR A 181 -1.95 -17.48 4.68
CA THR A 181 -0.68 -18.02 5.18
C THR A 181 -0.59 -18.05 6.70
N ALA A 182 0.02 -19.11 7.23
CA ALA A 182 0.40 -19.24 8.64
C ALA A 182 1.85 -18.85 8.89
N GLN A 183 2.60 -18.45 7.86
CA GLN A 183 4.04 -18.11 7.92
C GLN A 183 4.87 -19.16 8.68
N ASN A 184 4.46 -20.42 8.58
CA ASN A 184 5.05 -21.55 9.34
C ASN A 184 5.13 -21.32 10.86
N GLY A 185 4.25 -20.49 11.43
CA GLY A 185 4.23 -20.16 12.85
C GLY A 185 5.41 -19.31 13.34
N ARG A 186 6.12 -18.63 12.45
CA ARG A 186 7.34 -17.86 12.78
C ARG A 186 7.10 -16.39 13.08
N MET A 187 5.88 -15.91 12.89
CA MET A 187 5.47 -14.53 13.12
C MET A 187 3.96 -14.45 13.39
N PRO A 188 3.44 -13.32 13.90
CA PRO A 188 2.00 -13.11 13.98
C PRO A 188 1.36 -13.33 12.61
N SER A 189 0.40 -14.24 12.53
CA SER A 189 -0.30 -14.60 11.30
C SER A 189 -1.51 -15.46 11.63
N CYS A 190 -2.51 -15.46 10.78
CA CYS A 190 -3.71 -16.28 10.98
C CYS A 190 -4.29 -16.67 9.63
N ILE A 191 -4.51 -17.98 9.42
CA ILE A 191 -5.27 -18.45 8.27
C ILE A 191 -6.76 -18.26 8.54
N TRP A 192 -7.43 -17.68 7.55
CA TRP A 192 -8.88 -17.56 7.52
C TRP A 192 -9.43 -18.36 6.35
N HIS A 193 -10.29 -19.34 6.64
CA HIS A 193 -11.08 -19.96 5.59
C HIS A 193 -11.98 -18.90 4.97
N PRO A 194 -12.19 -18.86 3.63
CA PRO A 194 -13.02 -17.84 2.99
C PRO A 194 -14.41 -17.66 3.59
N ASP A 195 -15.08 -18.77 3.97
CA ASP A 195 -16.40 -18.72 4.63
C ASP A 195 -16.34 -18.01 5.99
N ILE A 196 -15.27 -18.26 6.75
CA ILE A 196 -15.06 -17.67 8.08
C ILE A 196 -14.75 -16.19 7.96
N GLU A 197 -13.94 -15.83 6.96
CA GLU A 197 -13.67 -14.42 6.63
C GLU A 197 -14.95 -13.69 6.22
N ALA A 198 -15.78 -14.29 5.36
CA ALA A 198 -17.05 -13.71 4.93
C ALA A 198 -18.00 -13.46 6.12
N LYS A 199 -18.19 -14.46 7.00
CA LYS A 199 -18.98 -14.34 8.22
C LYS A 199 -18.43 -13.23 9.14
N TYR A 200 -17.12 -13.16 9.29
CA TYR A 200 -16.47 -12.14 10.10
C TYR A 200 -16.68 -10.73 9.53
N VAL A 201 -16.50 -10.54 8.22
CA VAL A 201 -16.72 -9.25 7.56
C VAL A 201 -18.17 -8.79 7.74
N THR A 202 -19.13 -9.69 7.59
CA THR A 202 -20.54 -9.40 7.81
C THR A 202 -20.82 -8.96 9.26
N GLU A 203 -20.29 -9.70 10.25
CA GLU A 203 -20.46 -9.37 11.66
C GLU A 203 -19.73 -8.06 12.03
N LEU A 204 -18.50 -7.84 11.52
CA LEU A 204 -17.76 -6.62 11.75
C LEU A 204 -18.50 -5.40 11.19
N ASN A 205 -19.03 -5.49 9.96
CA ASN A 205 -19.82 -4.40 9.36
C ASN A 205 -21.07 -4.07 10.20
N LYS A 206 -21.77 -5.08 10.71
CA LYS A 206 -22.90 -4.90 11.61
C LYS A 206 -22.48 -4.14 12.87
N GLN A 207 -21.44 -4.56 13.54
CA GLN A 207 -20.96 -3.94 14.80
C GLN A 207 -20.39 -2.52 14.59
N LEU A 208 -19.74 -2.25 13.46
CA LEU A 208 -19.31 -0.89 13.07
C LEU A 208 -20.53 0.04 12.93
N LYS A 209 -21.58 -0.41 12.23
CA LYS A 209 -22.83 0.34 12.08
C LYS A 209 -23.53 0.59 13.43
N GLU A 210 -23.65 -0.42 14.28
CA GLU A 210 -24.22 -0.31 15.63
C GLU A 210 -23.43 0.67 16.51
N SER A 211 -22.11 0.69 16.36
CA SER A 211 -21.21 1.61 17.07
C SER A 211 -21.13 2.99 16.44
N LYS A 212 -21.83 3.25 15.34
CA LYS A 212 -21.82 4.51 14.57
C LYS A 212 -20.42 4.92 14.09
N LEU A 213 -19.60 3.95 13.73
CA LEU A 213 -18.27 4.15 13.17
C LEU A 213 -18.35 4.17 11.63
N ASP A 214 -17.70 5.17 11.01
CA ASP A 214 -17.64 5.31 9.54
C ASP A 214 -16.51 4.48 8.90
N THR A 215 -15.78 3.70 9.70
CA THR A 215 -14.66 2.88 9.26
C THR A 215 -15.11 1.89 8.19
N LYS A 216 -14.44 1.90 7.03
CA LYS A 216 -14.72 0.98 5.92
C LYS A 216 -13.97 -0.34 6.11
N ILE A 217 -14.47 -1.40 5.51
CA ILE A 217 -13.77 -2.69 5.48
C ILE A 217 -13.15 -2.86 4.10
N TRP A 218 -11.82 -3.08 4.05
CA TRP A 218 -11.09 -3.43 2.84
C TRP A 218 -10.75 -4.91 2.89
N MET A 219 -11.50 -5.70 2.13
CA MET A 219 -11.45 -7.15 2.20
C MET A 219 -10.13 -7.72 1.66
N TYR A 220 -9.75 -8.89 2.14
CA TYR A 220 -8.65 -9.74 1.69
C TYR A 220 -7.27 -9.28 2.24
N ASP A 221 -6.64 -8.24 1.68
CA ASP A 221 -5.33 -7.72 2.12
C ASP A 221 -4.17 -8.73 1.94
N HIS A 222 -4.05 -9.29 0.72
CA HIS A 222 -2.99 -10.23 0.36
C HIS A 222 -2.66 -10.13 -1.15
N ASN A 223 -1.85 -11.05 -1.66
CA ASN A 223 -1.27 -11.02 -3.00
C ASN A 223 -2.30 -10.92 -4.15
N PHE A 224 -1.87 -10.30 -5.24
CA PHE A 224 -2.70 -10.20 -6.46
C PHE A 224 -3.20 -11.54 -6.98
N SER A 225 -2.41 -12.63 -6.80
CA SER A 225 -2.81 -13.99 -7.21
C SER A 225 -4.10 -14.47 -6.56
N GLY A 226 -4.46 -13.95 -5.39
CA GLY A 226 -5.69 -14.29 -4.67
C GLY A 226 -6.96 -13.57 -5.13
N TRP A 227 -6.93 -12.85 -6.27
CA TRP A 227 -8.13 -12.22 -6.82
C TRP A 227 -9.32 -13.19 -6.96
N LYS A 228 -9.05 -14.48 -7.21
CA LYS A 228 -10.07 -15.54 -7.31
C LYS A 228 -10.78 -15.80 -5.99
N ARG A 229 -10.08 -15.66 -4.86
CA ARG A 229 -10.68 -15.77 -3.52
C ARG A 229 -11.67 -14.63 -3.29
N VAL A 230 -11.29 -13.38 -3.63
CA VAL A 230 -12.19 -12.23 -3.53
C VAL A 230 -13.43 -12.43 -4.40
N LEU A 231 -13.24 -12.85 -5.64
CA LEU A 231 -14.32 -13.15 -6.58
C LEU A 231 -15.26 -14.22 -6.04
N TRP A 232 -14.71 -15.31 -5.52
CA TRP A 232 -15.46 -16.39 -4.92
C TRP A 232 -16.28 -15.91 -3.71
N CYS A 233 -15.68 -15.16 -2.79
CA CYS A 233 -16.38 -14.61 -1.63
C CYS A 233 -17.57 -13.74 -2.03
N PHE A 234 -17.40 -12.86 -3.02
CA PHE A 234 -18.49 -11.99 -3.48
C PHE A 234 -19.61 -12.73 -4.19
N ARG A 235 -19.31 -13.85 -4.87
CA ARG A 235 -20.32 -14.71 -5.50
C ARG A 235 -21.13 -15.52 -4.49
N GLU A 236 -20.43 -16.14 -3.54
CA GLU A 236 -21.06 -17.00 -2.52
C GLU A 236 -21.75 -16.19 -1.42
N TYR A 237 -21.26 -14.97 -1.14
CA TYR A 237 -21.75 -14.07 -0.10
C TYR A 237 -22.01 -12.68 -0.70
N PRO A 238 -23.08 -12.49 -1.51
CA PRO A 238 -23.36 -11.22 -2.20
C PRO A 238 -23.53 -10.03 -1.27
N GLU A 239 -23.92 -10.24 -0.03
CA GLU A 239 -24.03 -9.20 1.01
C GLU A 239 -22.68 -8.53 1.32
N LEU A 240 -21.54 -9.15 0.99
CA LEU A 240 -20.23 -8.54 1.14
C LEU A 240 -20.02 -7.35 0.21
N ILE A 241 -20.72 -7.31 -0.95
CA ILE A 241 -20.67 -6.16 -1.86
C ILE A 241 -21.22 -4.91 -1.16
N GLU A 242 -22.33 -5.07 -0.43
CA GLU A 242 -22.90 -3.97 0.36
C GLU A 242 -22.07 -3.67 1.61
N ALA A 243 -21.50 -4.70 2.24
CA ALA A 243 -20.73 -4.57 3.47
C ALA A 243 -19.39 -3.86 3.25
N CYS A 244 -18.70 -4.14 2.16
CA CYS A 244 -17.39 -3.57 1.86
C CYS A 244 -17.26 -3.05 0.41
N GLY A 245 -17.57 -3.84 -0.62
CA GLY A 245 -17.38 -3.46 -2.03
C GLY A 245 -15.94 -3.03 -2.40
N VAL A 246 -14.97 -3.45 -1.58
CA VAL A 246 -13.58 -3.00 -1.60
C VAL A 246 -12.67 -4.19 -1.39
N ALA A 247 -11.58 -4.27 -2.16
CA ALA A 247 -10.55 -5.28 -1.96
C ALA A 247 -9.15 -4.68 -1.91
N ALA A 248 -8.31 -5.23 -1.05
CA ALA A 248 -6.94 -4.79 -0.78
C ALA A 248 -5.93 -5.85 -1.23
N PHE A 249 -4.80 -5.40 -1.81
CA PHE A 249 -3.83 -6.28 -2.43
C PHE A 249 -2.38 -5.94 -2.09
N HIS A 250 -1.54 -7.00 -2.08
CA HIS A 250 -0.09 -6.98 -2.01
C HIS A 250 0.53 -7.47 -3.33
N TYR A 251 1.83 -7.25 -3.53
CA TYR A 251 2.49 -7.55 -4.81
C TYR A 251 3.36 -8.80 -4.81
N TYR A 252 3.58 -9.47 -3.70
CA TYR A 252 4.59 -10.52 -3.58
C TYR A 252 4.32 -11.73 -4.47
N GLU A 253 3.09 -11.89 -4.94
CA GLU A 253 2.69 -12.91 -5.91
C GLU A 253 1.60 -12.40 -6.85
N GLY A 254 1.76 -12.66 -8.16
CA GLY A 254 0.86 -12.18 -9.20
C GLY A 254 1.21 -10.77 -9.68
N CYS A 255 0.29 -10.13 -10.37
CA CYS A 255 0.44 -8.77 -10.91
C CYS A 255 -0.88 -8.01 -10.92
N ALA A 256 -0.80 -6.68 -10.91
CA ALA A 256 -1.97 -5.81 -10.84
C ALA A 256 -2.95 -5.98 -12.02
N SER A 257 -2.49 -6.44 -13.20
CA SER A 257 -3.37 -6.72 -14.34
C SER A 257 -4.40 -7.82 -14.07
N MET A 258 -4.16 -8.70 -13.08
CA MET A 258 -5.13 -9.72 -12.65
C MET A 258 -6.40 -9.08 -12.07
N LEU A 259 -6.33 -7.85 -11.56
CA LEU A 259 -7.46 -7.11 -11.01
C LEU A 259 -8.51 -6.74 -12.07
N LYS A 260 -8.14 -6.71 -13.35
CA LYS A 260 -9.10 -6.54 -14.45
C LYS A 260 -10.23 -7.55 -14.38
N LYS A 261 -9.95 -8.79 -13.97
CA LYS A 261 -10.94 -9.87 -13.81
C LYS A 261 -11.99 -9.57 -12.73
N LEU A 262 -11.61 -8.88 -11.66
CA LEU A 262 -12.58 -8.39 -10.66
C LEU A 262 -13.43 -7.25 -11.21
N LYS A 263 -12.82 -6.31 -11.92
CA LYS A 263 -13.51 -5.17 -12.53
C LYS A 263 -14.47 -5.60 -13.67
N GLU A 264 -14.16 -6.68 -14.40
CA GLU A 264 -15.05 -7.26 -15.44
C GLU A 264 -16.37 -7.73 -14.82
N GLU A 265 -16.36 -8.32 -13.62
CA GLU A 265 -17.55 -8.84 -12.94
C GLU A 265 -18.20 -7.85 -11.99
N TYR A 266 -17.37 -7.07 -11.29
CA TYR A 266 -17.79 -6.03 -10.36
C TYR A 266 -17.18 -4.68 -10.74
N PRO A 267 -17.76 -3.97 -11.77
CA PRO A 267 -17.16 -2.72 -12.28
C PRO A 267 -16.99 -1.62 -11.24
N ASP A 268 -17.82 -1.63 -10.21
CA ASP A 268 -17.84 -0.63 -9.13
C ASP A 268 -16.97 -1.01 -7.92
N ILE A 269 -16.28 -2.16 -7.97
CA ILE A 269 -15.38 -2.54 -6.88
C ILE A 269 -14.24 -1.54 -6.71
N ASN A 270 -14.02 -1.11 -5.48
CA ASN A 270 -12.86 -0.29 -5.14
C ASN A 270 -11.65 -1.18 -4.85
N LEU A 271 -10.49 -0.79 -5.34
CA LEU A 271 -9.25 -1.55 -5.23
C LEU A 271 -8.19 -0.71 -4.54
N HIS A 272 -7.44 -1.32 -3.62
CA HIS A 272 -6.35 -0.68 -2.90
C HIS A 272 -5.09 -1.53 -2.97
N PHE A 273 -3.95 -0.90 -3.20
CA PHE A 273 -2.65 -1.52 -3.00
C PHE A 273 -2.19 -1.19 -1.58
N THR A 274 -2.13 -2.20 -0.71
CA THR A 274 -1.99 -2.00 0.73
C THR A 274 -0.63 -2.38 1.29
N GLU A 275 0.19 -3.15 0.53
CA GLU A 275 1.54 -3.47 0.99
C GLU A 275 2.49 -3.80 -0.15
N GLY A 276 3.70 -3.23 -0.06
CA GLY A 276 4.85 -3.62 -0.85
C GLY A 276 6.10 -2.90 -0.38
N GLY A 277 7.15 -3.63 -0.03
CA GLY A 277 8.34 -3.03 0.54
C GLY A 277 9.64 -3.54 -0.07
N PRO A 278 10.70 -2.73 0.02
CA PRO A 278 12.03 -3.12 -0.42
C PRO A 278 12.60 -4.22 0.48
N ARG A 279 13.59 -4.95 -0.05
CA ARG A 279 14.34 -5.96 0.70
C ARG A 279 15.80 -5.50 0.81
N LEU A 280 16.40 -5.66 1.97
CA LEU A 280 17.80 -5.26 2.21
C LEU A 280 18.79 -5.97 1.28
N LEU A 281 18.48 -7.23 0.93
CA LEU A 281 19.37 -8.08 0.11
C LEU A 281 19.05 -8.00 -1.40
N ASP A 282 18.17 -7.10 -1.84
CA ASP A 282 17.70 -7.00 -3.22
C ASP A 282 17.76 -5.56 -3.73
N ASN A 283 18.97 -5.08 -4.02
CA ASN A 283 19.23 -3.76 -4.61
C ASN A 283 18.52 -2.59 -3.87
N TYR A 284 18.51 -2.64 -2.55
CA TYR A 284 17.73 -1.77 -1.67
C TYR A 284 17.77 -0.28 -2.06
N GLY A 285 18.92 0.26 -2.38
CA GLY A 285 19.10 1.69 -2.73
C GLY A 285 18.85 2.02 -4.20
N THR A 286 18.69 1.02 -5.08
CA THR A 286 18.70 1.20 -6.54
C THR A 286 17.55 0.50 -7.27
N ASP A 287 16.57 -0.04 -6.57
CA ASP A 287 15.42 -0.76 -7.15
C ASP A 287 14.26 0.17 -7.58
N TRP A 288 14.55 1.47 -7.87
CA TRP A 288 13.53 2.46 -8.23
C TRP A 288 12.69 2.09 -9.44
N CYS A 289 13.25 1.47 -10.48
CA CYS A 289 12.47 1.05 -11.64
C CYS A 289 11.44 -0.05 -11.31
N LYS A 290 11.79 -0.99 -10.42
CA LYS A 290 10.84 -1.97 -9.89
C LYS A 290 9.59 -1.29 -9.31
N TRP A 291 9.81 -0.25 -8.50
CA TRP A 291 8.72 0.48 -7.84
C TRP A 291 7.95 1.37 -8.81
N GLY A 292 8.63 1.99 -9.79
CA GLY A 292 7.97 2.78 -10.82
C GLY A 292 7.03 1.92 -11.69
N ILE A 293 7.48 0.73 -12.09
CA ILE A 293 6.65 -0.25 -12.80
C ILE A 293 5.46 -0.68 -11.93
N MET A 294 5.70 -0.98 -10.65
CA MET A 294 4.66 -1.41 -9.72
C MET A 294 3.59 -0.34 -9.50
N MET A 295 4.02 0.91 -9.27
CA MET A 295 3.10 2.05 -9.09
C MET A 295 2.29 2.29 -10.36
N SER A 296 2.93 2.34 -11.54
CA SER A 296 2.24 2.51 -12.81
C SER A 296 1.19 1.40 -13.04
N LYS A 297 1.57 0.15 -12.84
CA LYS A 297 0.64 -0.98 -13.01
C LYS A 297 -0.50 -0.98 -12.01
N ALA A 298 -0.23 -0.64 -10.74
CA ALA A 298 -1.28 -0.55 -9.73
C ALA A 298 -2.32 0.55 -10.07
N LEU A 299 -1.86 1.75 -10.44
CA LEU A 299 -2.73 2.86 -10.79
C LEU A 299 -3.52 2.57 -12.09
N ASN A 300 -2.85 2.11 -13.13
CA ASN A 300 -3.50 1.78 -14.42
C ASN A 300 -4.57 0.67 -14.30
N ASN A 301 -4.49 -0.17 -13.27
CA ASN A 301 -5.47 -1.23 -13.01
C ASN A 301 -6.48 -0.86 -11.90
N GLY A 302 -6.54 0.41 -11.51
CA GLY A 302 -7.61 0.96 -10.67
C GLY A 302 -7.37 0.91 -9.17
N CYS A 303 -6.12 0.70 -8.72
CA CYS A 303 -5.81 0.86 -7.31
C CYS A 303 -5.90 2.35 -6.91
N GLN A 304 -6.76 2.64 -5.96
CA GLN A 304 -7.01 4.01 -5.47
C GLN A 304 -5.97 4.46 -4.43
N THR A 305 -5.19 3.55 -3.87
CA THR A 305 -4.05 3.85 -3.01
C THR A 305 -2.86 3.01 -3.45
N PHE A 306 -1.66 3.49 -3.12
CA PHE A 306 -0.44 2.69 -3.17
C PHE A 306 0.32 2.87 -1.86
N THR A 307 0.50 1.78 -1.09
CA THR A 307 1.09 1.83 0.25
C THR A 307 2.35 0.96 0.31
N GLY A 308 3.48 1.60 0.60
CA GLY A 308 4.74 0.92 0.89
C GLY A 308 4.69 0.16 2.22
N TRP A 309 5.61 -0.81 2.38
CA TRP A 309 5.83 -1.48 3.66
C TRP A 309 6.86 -0.70 4.47
N ASN A 310 6.87 -0.80 5.75
CA ASN A 310 7.75 -0.13 6.75
C ASN A 310 8.30 1.26 6.37
N LEU A 311 7.90 2.26 7.13
CA LEU A 311 8.40 3.64 6.97
C LEU A 311 9.89 3.75 7.27
N LEU A 312 10.32 3.19 8.40
CA LEU A 312 11.68 3.31 8.91
C LEU A 312 12.07 2.04 9.67
N LEU A 313 13.24 1.51 9.40
CA LEU A 313 13.85 0.38 10.10
C LEU A 313 15.33 0.69 10.39
N ASP A 314 15.96 -0.13 11.22
CA ASP A 314 17.42 -0.06 11.39
C ASP A 314 18.18 -0.69 10.20
N GLU A 315 19.50 -0.63 10.21
CA GLU A 315 20.38 -1.16 9.14
C GLU A 315 20.30 -2.69 9.00
N ASN A 316 19.72 -3.39 9.97
CA ASN A 316 19.52 -4.84 9.94
C ASN A 316 18.08 -5.22 9.53
N GLY A 317 17.24 -4.22 9.27
CA GLY A 317 15.81 -4.41 9.02
C GLY A 317 15.01 -4.66 10.29
N GLY A 318 15.43 -4.10 11.41
CA GLY A 318 14.82 -4.27 12.72
C GLY A 318 14.14 -2.99 13.26
N PRO A 319 13.52 -3.12 14.46
CA PRO A 319 13.16 -4.37 15.17
C PRO A 319 12.27 -5.30 14.35
N ASN A 320 12.56 -6.60 14.39
CA ASN A 320 11.81 -7.60 13.60
C ASN A 320 11.70 -8.92 14.39
N ILE A 321 10.48 -9.37 14.63
CA ILE A 321 10.19 -10.65 15.28
C ILE A 321 9.80 -11.75 14.27
N GLY A 322 9.80 -11.42 12.97
CA GLY A 322 9.49 -12.32 11.87
C GLY A 322 10.72 -12.83 11.12
N PRO A 323 10.50 -13.65 10.09
CA PRO A 323 11.59 -14.29 9.36
C PRO A 323 12.10 -13.50 8.16
N PHE A 324 11.51 -12.34 7.85
CA PHE A 324 11.81 -11.60 6.62
C PHE A 324 12.85 -10.50 6.84
N PHE A 325 13.65 -10.23 5.80
CA PHE A 325 14.69 -9.20 5.77
C PHE A 325 14.24 -8.04 4.88
N CYS A 326 13.14 -7.39 5.27
CA CYS A 326 12.70 -6.17 4.59
C CYS A 326 13.54 -4.98 5.01
N GLY A 327 13.72 -4.03 4.11
CA GLY A 327 14.16 -2.68 4.42
C GLY A 327 12.96 -1.76 4.68
N GLY A 328 13.20 -0.62 5.33
CA GLY A 328 12.25 0.47 5.39
C GLY A 328 12.23 1.28 4.10
N LEU A 329 11.27 2.21 3.98
CA LEU A 329 11.35 3.29 2.99
C LEU A 329 12.67 4.07 3.18
N ALA A 330 13.04 4.25 4.45
CA ALA A 330 14.36 4.70 4.86
C ALA A 330 14.94 3.75 5.93
N THR A 331 16.26 3.78 6.09
CA THR A 331 17.00 3.02 7.08
C THR A 331 17.77 3.98 7.97
N LEU A 332 17.63 3.81 9.30
CA LEU A 332 18.39 4.54 10.32
C LEU A 332 19.54 3.68 10.80
N ASN A 333 20.77 4.12 10.60
CA ASN A 333 21.93 3.44 11.18
C ASN A 333 21.94 3.64 12.69
N SER A 334 21.78 2.56 13.46
CA SER A 334 21.66 2.58 14.92
C SER A 334 22.91 3.08 15.64
N GLN A 335 24.08 3.05 14.98
CA GLN A 335 25.36 3.45 15.56
C GLN A 335 25.71 4.91 15.21
N THR A 336 25.40 5.33 13.97
CA THR A 336 25.80 6.68 13.49
C THR A 336 24.65 7.67 13.48
N GLY A 337 23.40 7.21 13.51
CA GLY A 337 22.20 8.02 13.32
C GLY A 337 22.02 8.49 11.87
N GLU A 338 22.78 7.99 10.91
CA GLU A 338 22.68 8.35 9.52
C GLU A 338 21.45 7.69 8.86
N LEU A 339 20.75 8.47 8.02
CA LEU A 339 19.62 7.98 7.23
C LEU A 339 20.10 7.61 5.82
N THR A 340 19.69 6.44 5.35
CA THR A 340 19.78 6.03 3.95
C THR A 340 18.40 5.73 3.40
N TYR A 341 18.22 5.88 2.09
CA TYR A 341 16.92 5.80 1.44
C TYR A 341 16.88 4.67 0.41
N SER A 342 15.75 3.99 0.34
CA SER A 342 15.52 2.91 -0.64
C SER A 342 15.23 3.46 -2.04
N GLY A 343 15.33 2.59 -3.05
CA GLY A 343 14.84 2.91 -4.39
C GLY A 343 13.35 3.23 -4.41
N GLN A 344 12.56 2.64 -3.52
CA GLN A 344 11.14 2.97 -3.34
C GLN A 344 10.93 4.43 -2.90
N TYR A 345 11.75 4.95 -1.98
CA TYR A 345 11.71 6.36 -1.59
C TYR A 345 11.97 7.28 -2.79
N HIS A 346 12.99 6.96 -3.60
CA HIS A 346 13.30 7.75 -4.78
C HIS A 346 12.17 7.73 -5.81
N THR A 347 11.48 6.60 -5.97
CA THR A 347 10.30 6.51 -6.82
C THR A 347 9.13 7.31 -6.28
N PHE A 348 8.88 7.28 -4.97
CA PHE A 348 7.84 8.13 -4.37
C PHE A 348 8.10 9.63 -4.62
N ARG A 349 9.37 10.07 -4.69
CA ARG A 349 9.68 11.47 -5.03
C ARG A 349 9.20 11.87 -6.43
N HIS A 350 9.04 10.95 -7.33
CA HIS A 350 8.38 11.16 -8.61
C HIS A 350 6.85 11.07 -8.44
N PHE A 351 6.35 9.91 -8.12
CA PHE A 351 4.91 9.64 -8.11
C PHE A 351 4.15 10.45 -7.06
N SER A 352 4.49 10.35 -5.78
CA SER A 352 3.68 10.94 -4.71
C SER A 352 3.82 12.45 -4.57
N HIS A 353 4.97 13.00 -5.02
CA HIS A 353 5.17 14.44 -5.04
C HIS A 353 4.33 15.12 -6.12
N PHE A 354 4.17 14.48 -7.27
CA PHE A 354 3.52 15.08 -8.45
C PHE A 354 2.09 14.61 -8.67
N ILE A 355 1.72 13.37 -8.34
CA ILE A 355 0.34 12.88 -8.42
C ILE A 355 -0.35 13.09 -7.07
N GLN A 356 -1.25 14.05 -7.00
CA GLN A 356 -1.89 14.48 -5.77
C GLN A 356 -3.08 13.59 -5.37
N LYS A 357 -3.43 13.61 -4.09
CA LYS A 357 -4.71 13.05 -3.64
C LYS A 357 -5.86 13.74 -4.37
N GLY A 358 -6.79 12.96 -4.91
CA GLY A 358 -7.89 13.45 -5.74
C GLY A 358 -7.60 13.47 -7.23
N ALA A 359 -6.39 13.10 -7.66
CA ALA A 359 -6.05 13.00 -9.08
C ALA A 359 -6.93 11.99 -9.80
N ARG A 360 -7.22 12.25 -11.06
CA ARG A 360 -7.91 11.33 -11.98
C ARG A 360 -6.86 10.55 -12.78
N ILE A 361 -6.88 9.24 -12.68
CA ILE A 361 -5.92 8.37 -13.39
C ILE A 361 -6.46 8.05 -14.78
N TYR A 362 -5.63 8.29 -15.78
CA TYR A 362 -5.88 7.89 -17.17
C TYR A 362 -5.08 6.63 -17.46
N PRO A 363 -5.71 5.45 -17.53
CA PRO A 363 -5.02 4.20 -17.89
C PRO A 363 -4.14 4.41 -19.12
N SER A 364 -2.89 4.01 -18.99
CA SER A 364 -1.86 4.29 -19.99
C SER A 364 -1.12 3.02 -20.36
N ASP A 365 -0.68 2.95 -21.61
CA ASP A 365 0.07 1.83 -22.16
C ASP A 365 1.09 2.36 -23.17
N ILE A 366 2.05 1.53 -23.56
CA ILE A 366 3.07 1.85 -24.54
C ILE A 366 2.94 0.91 -25.71
N GLU A 367 2.63 1.47 -26.87
CA GLU A 367 2.55 0.74 -28.13
C GLU A 367 3.82 0.93 -28.95
N PHE A 368 4.29 -0.16 -29.58
CA PHE A 368 5.32 -0.06 -30.59
C PHE A 368 4.71 0.50 -31.88
N CYS A 369 5.42 1.45 -32.51
CA CYS A 369 5.04 1.92 -33.82
C CYS A 369 5.09 0.75 -34.84
N GLU A 370 4.20 0.73 -35.83
CA GLU A 370 4.00 -0.36 -36.83
C GLU A 370 5.28 -0.80 -37.59
N SER A 371 6.35 -0.04 -37.49
CA SER A 371 7.67 -0.39 -38.07
C SER A 371 8.51 -1.33 -37.22
N SER A 372 8.13 -1.66 -35.99
CA SER A 372 8.84 -2.63 -35.16
C SER A 372 8.46 -4.05 -35.57
N MET A 373 9.30 -4.69 -36.36
CA MET A 373 9.01 -6.02 -36.95
C MET A 373 9.29 -7.21 -36.01
N PHE A 374 9.58 -7.02 -34.74
CA PHE A 374 9.99 -8.12 -33.85
C PHE A 374 9.32 -8.03 -32.48
N GLU A 375 8.26 -8.81 -32.31
CA GLU A 375 7.81 -9.22 -31.00
C GLU A 375 8.59 -10.49 -30.61
N PHE A 376 9.40 -10.42 -29.58
CA PHE A 376 10.00 -11.61 -28.96
C PHE A 376 9.16 -12.01 -27.74
N PRO A 377 8.42 -13.12 -27.80
CA PRO A 377 7.69 -13.62 -26.63
C PRO A 377 8.66 -13.85 -25.45
N GLY A 378 8.36 -13.27 -24.30
CA GLY A 378 9.14 -13.41 -23.08
C GLY A 378 10.24 -12.38 -22.86
N HIS A 379 10.38 -11.39 -23.72
CA HIS A 379 11.19 -10.21 -23.48
C HIS A 379 10.29 -9.05 -23.04
N ASP A 380 9.84 -9.10 -21.81
CA ASP A 380 9.13 -7.98 -21.15
C ASP A 380 10.13 -6.89 -20.81
N ILE A 381 10.67 -6.23 -21.79
CA ILE A 381 11.46 -5.01 -21.61
C ILE A 381 10.46 -3.87 -21.56
N ASN A 382 9.79 -3.76 -20.44
CA ASN A 382 8.65 -2.88 -20.39
C ASN A 382 9.07 -1.54 -19.82
N VAL A 383 9.22 -0.57 -20.72
CA VAL A 383 9.03 0.81 -20.32
C VAL A 383 7.57 0.94 -19.91
N GLU A 384 7.34 1.35 -18.69
CA GLU A 384 5.98 1.53 -18.14
C GLU A 384 5.67 3.00 -18.00
N CYS A 385 4.39 3.35 -18.13
CA CYS A 385 3.93 4.71 -17.92
C CYS A 385 2.61 4.74 -17.15
N CYS A 386 2.33 5.89 -16.56
CA CYS A 386 1.08 6.19 -15.89
C CYS A 386 0.77 7.67 -16.05
N ALA A 387 -0.47 8.00 -16.34
CA ALA A 387 -0.93 9.37 -16.51
C ALA A 387 -2.00 9.75 -15.50
N ALA A 388 -1.91 10.97 -14.99
CA ALA A 388 -2.84 11.51 -14.00
C ALA A 388 -3.13 12.99 -14.26
N GLU A 389 -4.36 13.41 -14.02
CA GLU A 389 -4.75 14.81 -13.95
C GLU A 389 -5.05 15.19 -12.50
N ASN A 390 -4.32 16.14 -11.98
CA ASN A 390 -4.47 16.63 -10.63
C ASN A 390 -5.70 17.53 -10.46
N PRO A 391 -6.16 17.76 -9.22
CA PRO A 391 -7.26 18.69 -8.96
C PRO A 391 -7.02 20.14 -9.44
N ASP A 392 -5.76 20.55 -9.61
CA ASP A 392 -5.38 21.86 -10.17
C ASP A 392 -5.28 21.87 -11.69
N SER A 393 -5.70 20.77 -12.35
CA SER A 393 -5.65 20.54 -13.80
C SER A 393 -4.25 20.35 -14.40
N SER A 394 -3.19 20.29 -13.59
CA SER A 394 -1.89 19.86 -14.07
C SER A 394 -1.96 18.38 -14.50
N PHE A 395 -1.41 18.07 -15.67
CA PHE A 395 -1.38 16.72 -16.18
C PHE A 395 0.02 16.12 -16.02
N VAL A 396 0.11 15.02 -15.29
CA VAL A 396 1.37 14.34 -14.95
C VAL A 396 1.48 13.06 -15.75
N LEU A 397 2.64 12.85 -16.36
CA LEU A 397 3.02 11.60 -17.01
C LEU A 397 4.27 11.06 -16.34
N GLU A 398 4.14 9.91 -15.69
CA GLU A 398 5.26 9.16 -15.12
C GLU A 398 5.73 8.10 -16.12
N ILE A 399 7.04 8.02 -16.31
CA ILE A 399 7.68 7.05 -17.21
C ILE A 399 8.79 6.34 -16.45
N THR A 400 8.77 5.01 -16.49
CA THR A 400 9.83 4.16 -15.93
C THR A 400 10.51 3.40 -17.04
N ASN A 401 11.82 3.63 -17.22
CA ASN A 401 12.64 2.88 -18.16
C ASN A 401 13.63 1.98 -17.41
N PRO A 402 13.36 0.66 -17.28
CA PRO A 402 14.23 -0.26 -16.57
C PRO A 402 15.41 -0.75 -17.41
N ASN A 403 15.52 -0.32 -18.67
CA ASN A 403 16.52 -0.82 -19.61
C ASN A 403 17.88 -0.17 -19.42
N SER A 404 18.93 -0.83 -19.90
CA SER A 404 20.29 -0.29 -19.94
C SER A 404 20.53 0.70 -21.09
N SER A 405 19.52 0.94 -21.93
CA SER A 405 19.52 1.90 -23.04
C SER A 405 18.44 2.96 -22.88
N LYS A 406 18.62 4.08 -23.57
CA LYS A 406 17.60 5.12 -23.64
C LYS A 406 16.35 4.60 -24.35
N ALA A 407 15.17 4.93 -23.83
CA ALA A 407 13.91 4.68 -24.49
C ALA A 407 13.48 5.93 -25.27
N GLN A 408 13.17 5.74 -26.55
CA GLN A 408 12.63 6.78 -27.43
C GLN A 408 11.11 6.65 -27.47
N LEU A 409 10.41 7.64 -26.98
CA LEU A 409 8.96 7.63 -26.82
C LEU A 409 8.34 8.85 -27.50
N GLN A 410 7.08 8.74 -27.85
CA GLN A 410 6.28 9.86 -28.32
C GLN A 410 4.95 9.86 -27.58
N TYR A 411 4.43 11.08 -27.41
CA TYR A 411 3.13 11.28 -26.77
C TYR A 411 2.37 12.41 -27.46
N TYR A 412 1.10 12.18 -27.76
CA TYR A 412 0.23 13.21 -28.32
C TYR A 412 -0.58 13.86 -27.20
N LYS A 413 -0.36 15.15 -26.96
CA LYS A 413 -1.06 15.93 -25.94
C LYS A 413 -1.22 17.38 -26.37
N ASN A 414 -2.37 17.99 -26.09
CA ASN A 414 -2.67 19.39 -26.40
C ASN A 414 -2.51 19.73 -27.92
N ASN A 415 -2.97 18.84 -28.80
CA ASN A 415 -2.85 18.95 -30.26
C ASN A 415 -1.39 19.02 -30.77
N GLN A 416 -0.46 18.48 -30.01
CA GLN A 416 0.96 18.48 -30.30
C GLN A 416 1.56 17.10 -30.04
N TRP A 417 2.42 16.64 -30.96
CA TRP A 417 3.29 15.50 -30.71
C TRP A 417 4.53 15.95 -29.92
N TRP A 418 4.86 15.16 -28.93
CA TRP A 418 6.04 15.32 -28.07
C TRP A 418 6.96 14.13 -28.23
N TYR A 419 8.23 14.36 -28.52
CA TYR A 419 9.27 13.36 -28.44
C TYR A 419 9.88 13.38 -27.03
N ILE A 420 10.05 12.20 -26.46
CA ILE A 420 10.53 12.00 -25.09
C ILE A 420 11.65 10.98 -25.13
N GLU A 421 12.81 11.35 -24.59
CA GLU A 421 13.93 10.43 -24.39
C GLU A 421 14.05 10.13 -22.90
N ALA A 422 13.65 8.93 -22.47
CA ALA A 422 13.82 8.46 -21.10
C ALA A 422 15.19 7.80 -20.95
N LEU A 423 15.97 8.25 -19.97
CA LEU A 423 17.31 7.73 -19.69
C LEU A 423 17.28 6.23 -19.27
N PRO A 424 18.42 5.52 -19.42
CA PRO A 424 18.54 4.17 -18.89
C PRO A 424 18.30 4.15 -17.37
N ASP A 425 17.72 3.06 -16.88
CA ASP A 425 17.52 2.79 -15.45
C ASP A 425 16.97 4.03 -14.70
N SER A 426 15.82 4.53 -15.13
CA SER A 426 15.29 5.79 -14.63
C SER A 426 13.78 5.82 -14.46
N VAL A 427 13.35 6.64 -13.51
CA VAL A 427 11.96 7.13 -13.36
C VAL A 427 11.95 8.59 -13.73
N SER A 428 10.97 9.02 -14.51
CA SER A 428 10.87 10.37 -15.07
C SER A 428 9.47 10.91 -14.94
N THR A 429 9.35 12.16 -14.49
CA THR A 429 8.08 12.89 -14.41
C THR A 429 8.04 13.97 -15.46
N ILE A 430 6.96 14.06 -16.22
CA ILE A 430 6.66 15.13 -17.18
C ILE A 430 5.35 15.78 -16.77
N ILE A 431 5.35 17.11 -16.74
CA ILE A 431 4.15 17.88 -16.40
C ILE A 431 3.75 18.69 -17.63
N PHE A 432 2.47 18.55 -18.01
CA PHE A 432 1.83 19.37 -19.03
C PHE A 432 0.87 20.34 -18.33
N GLU A 433 1.06 21.62 -18.57
CA GLU A 433 0.20 22.70 -18.06
C GLU A 433 -0.95 23.01 -19.02
#